data_650762b193745e2f56e5da232369cc1f
#
_entry.id   650762b193745e2f56e5da232369cc1f
#
_cell.length_a   1.000
_cell.length_b   1.000
_cell.length_c   1.000
_cell.angle_alpha   90.00
_cell.angle_beta   90.00
_cell.angle_gamma   90.00
#
_symmetry.space_group_name_H-M   'P 1'
#
loop_
_entity.id
_entity.type
_entity.pdbx_description
1 polymer ?
#
loop_
_entity_poly.entity_id
_entity_poly.type
_entity_poly.pdbx_seq_one_letter_code
_entity_poly.pdbx_strand_id
1 'polypeptide(L)'
;LHHETLAEFIQIFSFDVDFQRDIRHGDGFDVIYEEYLERNGAVVKAGNILVAEMTLSGKKNRLYRYKTRDGFTDYYNSKGQSVRKALLRTPIDVARISSGFGKRRHPILGYTRMHKGLDFAARRGTPVYAAGDGFVEYAGRKGSYGKYIRLRHNGSFKTAYAHMHRYAR
;
A
#
# COMPACT_ATOMS: atom_id res chain seq x y z
N LEU A 1 10.00 20.00 1.51
CA LEU A 1 10.25 18.56 1.51
C LEU A 1 10.56 18.10 0.10
N HIS A 2 11.62 17.30 -0.08
CA HIS A 2 11.99 16.75 -1.38
C HIS A 2 10.93 15.77 -1.89
N HIS A 3 10.75 15.72 -3.19
CA HIS A 3 9.72 14.85 -3.82
C HIS A 3 9.94 13.36 -3.50
N GLU A 4 11.21 12.95 -3.46
CA GLU A 4 11.61 11.57 -3.12
C GLU A 4 11.25 11.22 -1.67
N THR A 5 11.50 12.13 -0.72
CA THR A 5 11.13 11.96 0.70
C THR A 5 9.61 11.85 0.88
N LEU A 6 8.84 12.66 0.14
CA LEU A 6 7.38 12.57 0.16
C LEU A 6 6.87 11.24 -0.39
N ALA A 7 7.46 10.76 -1.49
CA ALA A 7 7.11 9.48 -2.09
C ALA A 7 7.40 8.31 -1.13
N GLU A 8 8.58 8.33 -0.48
CA GLU A 8 8.93 7.34 0.54
C GLU A 8 7.96 7.41 1.75
N PHE A 9 7.62 8.62 2.23
CA PHE A 9 6.66 8.81 3.30
C PHE A 9 5.30 8.19 2.98
N ILE A 10 4.76 8.47 1.80
CA ILE A 10 3.51 7.87 1.34
C ILE A 10 3.62 6.35 1.29
N GLN A 11 4.71 5.82 0.76
CA GLN A 11 4.94 4.39 0.65
C GLN A 11 4.92 3.69 2.01
N ILE A 12 5.65 4.18 3.01
CA ILE A 12 5.74 3.53 4.33
C ILE A 12 4.43 3.57 5.11
N PHE A 13 3.58 4.58 4.90
CA PHE A 13 2.26 4.65 5.54
C PHE A 13 1.14 3.98 4.74
N SER A 14 1.33 3.69 3.44
CA SER A 14 0.29 3.09 2.59
C SER A 14 -0.16 1.69 3.02
N PHE A 15 0.55 1.06 3.94
CA PHE A 15 0.15 -0.22 4.53
C PHE A 15 -1.01 -0.07 5.53
N ASP A 16 -1.08 1.06 6.24
CA ASP A 16 -2.06 1.30 7.30
C ASP A 16 -3.05 2.43 6.94
N VAL A 17 -2.68 3.32 6.01
CA VAL A 17 -3.42 4.55 5.70
C VAL A 17 -3.90 4.53 4.26
N ASP A 18 -5.18 4.78 4.05
CA ASP A 18 -5.75 5.11 2.74
C ASP A 18 -5.69 6.64 2.54
N PHE A 19 -4.65 7.11 1.85
CA PHE A 19 -4.42 8.54 1.61
C PHE A 19 -5.56 9.26 0.87
N GLN A 20 -6.45 8.54 0.22
CA GLN A 20 -7.61 9.13 -0.46
C GLN A 20 -8.83 9.30 0.47
N ARG A 21 -8.86 8.60 1.61
CA ARG A 21 -10.05 8.52 2.47
C ARG A 21 -9.82 8.87 3.92
N ASP A 22 -8.63 8.53 4.42
CA ASP A 22 -8.35 8.64 5.85
C ASP A 22 -7.83 10.03 6.24
N ILE A 23 -7.30 10.81 5.26
CA ILE A 23 -6.76 12.15 5.49
C ILE A 23 -7.89 13.18 5.55
N ARG A 24 -7.82 14.04 6.56
CA ARG A 24 -8.79 15.10 6.82
C ARG A 24 -8.10 16.43 7.10
N HIS A 25 -8.87 17.50 7.01
CA HIS A 25 -8.39 18.81 7.44
C HIS A 25 -7.96 18.78 8.92
N GLY A 26 -6.77 19.30 9.22
CA GLY A 26 -6.16 19.27 10.54
C GLY A 26 -5.24 18.07 10.81
N ASP A 27 -5.19 17.10 9.92
CA ASP A 27 -4.16 16.05 9.96
C ASP A 27 -2.80 16.62 9.54
N GLY A 28 -1.72 16.02 10.04
CA GLY A 28 -0.37 16.49 9.78
C GLY A 28 0.64 15.36 9.75
N PHE A 29 1.86 15.71 9.38
CA PHE A 29 2.97 14.78 9.41
C PHE A 29 4.27 15.49 9.78
N ASP A 30 5.18 14.73 10.39
CA ASP A 30 6.54 15.13 10.71
C ASP A 30 7.52 14.07 10.18
N VAL A 31 8.65 14.51 9.64
CA VAL A 31 9.70 13.61 9.16
C VAL A 31 11.08 14.07 9.59
N ILE A 32 11.92 13.12 9.96
CA ILE A 32 13.37 13.29 10.10
C ILE A 32 14.00 12.42 9.01
N TYR A 33 14.78 13.02 8.14
CA TYR A 33 15.42 12.35 7.02
C TYR A 33 16.86 12.82 6.84
N GLU A 34 17.66 12.03 6.13
CA GLU A 34 19.03 12.34 5.79
C GLU A 34 19.08 13.32 4.62
N GLU A 35 20.02 14.26 4.65
CA GLU A 35 20.36 15.09 3.50
C GLU A 35 21.85 14.96 3.20
N TYR A 36 22.18 14.82 1.93
CA TYR A 36 23.55 14.83 1.44
C TYR A 36 23.90 16.23 0.96
N LEU A 37 24.94 16.82 1.54
CA LEU A 37 25.37 18.18 1.26
C LEU A 37 26.69 18.17 0.48
N GLU A 38 26.87 19.14 -0.41
CA GLU A 38 28.18 19.50 -0.95
C GLU A 38 29.02 20.24 0.11
N ARG A 39 30.33 20.41 -0.18
CA ARG A 39 31.23 21.15 0.71
C ARG A 39 30.79 22.60 0.94
N ASN A 40 30.07 23.21 0.02
CA ASN A 40 29.52 24.56 0.11
C ASN A 40 28.20 24.64 0.90
N GLY A 41 27.69 23.50 1.42
CA GLY A 41 26.44 23.41 2.17
C GLY A 41 25.20 23.27 1.30
N ALA A 42 25.31 23.18 -0.02
CA ALA A 42 24.17 22.97 -0.90
C ALA A 42 23.66 21.53 -0.79
N VAL A 43 22.36 21.35 -0.68
CA VAL A 43 21.71 20.03 -0.66
C VAL A 43 21.77 19.43 -2.06
N VAL A 44 22.43 18.28 -2.20
CA VAL A 44 22.56 17.54 -3.47
C VAL A 44 21.45 16.51 -3.61
N LYS A 45 21.09 15.85 -2.51
CA LYS A 45 20.18 14.71 -2.53
C LYS A 45 19.54 14.50 -1.16
N ALA A 46 18.25 14.15 -1.16
CA ALA A 46 17.60 13.57 0.01
C ALA A 46 18.05 12.11 0.20
N GLY A 47 18.28 11.74 1.45
CA GLY A 47 18.54 10.37 1.86
C GLY A 47 17.27 9.69 2.37
N ASN A 48 17.47 8.66 3.19
CA ASN A 48 16.35 7.89 3.74
C ASN A 48 15.62 8.65 4.85
N ILE A 49 14.33 8.40 5.01
CA ILE A 49 13.60 8.80 6.21
C ILE A 49 14.10 7.97 7.39
N LEU A 50 14.48 8.64 8.48
CA LEU A 50 14.92 8.00 9.73
C LEU A 50 13.74 7.80 10.68
N VAL A 51 12.89 8.84 10.80
CA VAL A 51 11.66 8.82 11.61
C VAL A 51 10.56 9.49 10.82
N ALA A 52 9.38 8.90 10.80
CA ALA A 52 8.18 9.49 10.24
C ALA A 52 7.03 9.41 11.25
N GLU A 53 6.33 10.49 11.45
CA GLU A 53 5.09 10.54 12.24
C GLU A 53 3.96 11.05 11.37
N MET A 54 2.82 10.39 11.43
CA MET A 54 1.59 10.85 10.81
C MET A 54 0.50 10.97 11.86
N THR A 55 -0.11 12.13 11.96
CA THR A 55 -1.23 12.41 12.86
C THR A 55 -2.52 12.37 12.05
N LEU A 56 -3.39 11.42 12.32
CA LEU A 56 -4.70 11.25 11.69
C LEU A 56 -5.79 11.37 12.75
N SER A 57 -6.67 12.35 12.61
CA SER A 57 -7.77 12.61 13.56
C SER A 57 -7.27 12.64 15.02
N GLY A 58 -6.13 13.29 15.26
CA GLY A 58 -5.48 13.41 16.57
C GLY A 58 -4.70 12.18 17.03
N LYS A 59 -4.72 11.08 16.30
CA LYS A 59 -3.95 9.86 16.61
C LYS A 59 -2.61 9.88 15.90
N LYS A 60 -1.53 9.77 16.68
CA LYS A 60 -0.15 9.73 16.17
C LYS A 60 0.27 8.31 15.83
N ASN A 61 0.76 8.12 14.60
CA ASN A 61 1.39 6.90 14.13
C ASN A 61 2.85 7.22 13.81
N ARG A 62 3.79 6.68 14.60
CA ARG A 62 5.21 6.94 14.43
C ARG A 62 5.95 5.69 14.00
N LEU A 63 6.83 5.85 13.02
CA LEU A 63 7.64 4.81 12.42
C LEU A 63 9.11 5.20 12.49
N TYR A 64 9.95 4.20 12.73
CA TYR A 64 11.38 4.33 12.86
C TYR A 64 12.08 3.43 11.84
N ARG A 65 13.02 3.96 11.09
CA ARG A 65 13.91 3.16 10.25
C ARG A 65 14.90 2.43 11.13
N TYR A 66 14.98 1.11 11.00
CA TYR A 66 15.84 0.28 11.83
C TYR A 66 16.44 -0.85 11.00
N LYS A 67 17.73 -1.10 11.22
CA LYS A 67 18.44 -2.25 10.65
C LYS A 67 18.53 -3.35 11.68
N THR A 68 17.91 -4.49 11.40
CA THR A 68 17.89 -5.67 12.26
C THR A 68 19.24 -6.38 12.27
N ARG A 69 19.46 -7.28 13.24
CA ARG A 69 20.74 -7.99 13.40
C ARG A 69 21.10 -8.88 12.20
N ASP A 70 20.10 -9.40 11.49
CA ASP A 70 20.25 -10.15 10.24
C ASP A 70 20.53 -9.26 9.01
N GLY A 71 20.68 -7.94 9.23
CA GLY A 71 21.05 -6.96 8.20
C GLY A 71 19.90 -6.37 7.41
N PHE A 72 18.65 -6.80 7.68
CA PHE A 72 17.47 -6.27 7.01
C PHE A 72 17.09 -4.89 7.57
N THR A 73 16.88 -3.91 6.68
CA THR A 73 16.47 -2.55 7.06
C THR A 73 15.03 -2.32 6.66
N ASP A 74 14.21 -1.86 7.61
CA ASP A 74 12.79 -1.59 7.41
C ASP A 74 12.27 -0.53 8.39
N TYR A 75 10.99 -0.18 8.28
CA TYR A 75 10.29 0.71 9.19
C TYR A 75 9.50 -0.08 10.24
N TYR A 76 9.60 0.35 11.49
CA TYR A 76 8.99 -0.31 12.64
C TYR A 76 8.22 0.71 13.48
N ASN A 77 7.08 0.30 14.03
CA ASN A 77 6.36 1.10 15.01
C ASN A 77 7.03 1.02 16.40
N SER A 78 6.52 1.79 17.37
CA SER A 78 7.02 1.81 18.75
C SER A 78 6.98 0.46 19.48
N LYS A 79 6.25 -0.53 18.96
CA LYS A 79 6.17 -1.90 19.47
C LYS A 79 7.14 -2.84 18.76
N GLY A 80 8.01 -2.35 17.87
CA GLY A 80 8.92 -3.15 17.08
C GLY A 80 8.25 -3.99 15.98
N GLN A 81 7.03 -3.65 15.58
CA GLN A 81 6.34 -4.33 14.50
C GLN A 81 6.67 -3.64 13.18
N SER A 82 7.14 -4.42 12.19
CA SER A 82 7.43 -3.91 10.85
C SER A 82 6.16 -3.50 10.13
N VAL A 83 6.22 -2.36 9.44
CA VAL A 83 5.11 -1.89 8.58
C VAL A 83 4.86 -2.81 7.40
N ARG A 84 5.87 -3.49 6.88
CA ARG A 84 5.73 -4.44 5.76
C ARG A 84 4.99 -5.73 6.09
N LYS A 85 4.64 -5.95 7.36
CA LYS A 85 3.75 -7.07 7.77
C LYS A 85 2.31 -6.83 7.36
N ALA A 86 1.92 -5.59 7.10
CA ALA A 86 0.62 -5.26 6.56
C ALA A 86 0.65 -5.27 5.03
N LEU A 87 -0.45 -5.67 4.41
CA LEU A 87 -0.63 -5.61 2.97
C LEU A 87 -1.12 -4.20 2.58
N LEU A 88 -0.66 -3.69 1.44
CA LEU A 88 -1.18 -2.45 0.85
C LEU A 88 -2.70 -2.50 0.79
N ARG A 89 -3.33 -1.51 1.39
CA ARG A 89 -4.79 -1.41 1.44
C ARG A 89 -5.38 -1.05 0.07
N THR A 90 -4.65 -0.24 -0.69
CA THR A 90 -5.04 0.19 -2.04
C THR A 90 -3.92 -0.12 -3.04
N PRO A 91 -3.90 -1.31 -3.66
CA PRO A 91 -2.83 -1.75 -4.56
C PRO A 91 -2.97 -1.19 -5.99
N ILE A 92 -3.61 -0.05 -6.15
CA ILE A 92 -3.88 0.58 -7.46
C ILE A 92 -3.94 2.10 -7.30
N ASP A 93 -3.24 2.83 -8.17
CA ASP A 93 -3.24 4.28 -8.17
C ASP A 93 -4.52 4.85 -8.77
N VAL A 94 -4.96 6.00 -8.25
CA VAL A 94 -6.07 6.80 -8.83
C VAL A 94 -7.35 5.98 -9.11
N ALA A 95 -7.69 5.04 -8.24
CA ALA A 95 -8.91 4.25 -8.38
C ALA A 95 -9.95 4.62 -7.32
N ARG A 96 -11.20 4.69 -7.75
CA ARG A 96 -12.34 4.82 -6.82
C ARG A 96 -12.82 3.42 -6.43
N ILE A 97 -13.06 3.15 -5.15
CA ILE A 97 -13.77 1.94 -4.75
C ILE A 97 -15.22 2.04 -5.24
N SER A 98 -15.58 1.18 -6.16
CA SER A 98 -16.93 1.11 -6.72
C SER A 98 -17.84 0.16 -5.95
N SER A 99 -17.27 -0.86 -5.27
CA SER A 99 -18.02 -1.78 -4.43
C SER A 99 -17.16 -2.35 -3.30
N GLY A 100 -17.70 -2.36 -2.08
CA GLY A 100 -17.09 -2.89 -0.88
C GLY A 100 -17.23 -4.39 -0.70
N PHE A 101 -16.54 -4.93 0.30
CA PHE A 101 -16.71 -6.28 0.81
C PHE A 101 -18.06 -6.40 1.55
N GLY A 102 -18.77 -7.51 1.39
CA GLY A 102 -19.98 -7.79 2.13
C GLY A 102 -21.11 -8.37 1.29
N LYS A 103 -22.25 -8.57 1.95
CA LYS A 103 -23.48 -9.03 1.27
C LYS A 103 -24.05 -7.89 0.42
N ARG A 104 -24.29 -8.15 -0.87
CA ARG A 104 -24.96 -7.20 -1.78
C ARG A 104 -25.93 -7.92 -2.70
N ARG A 105 -26.96 -7.21 -3.11
CA ARG A 105 -27.87 -7.69 -4.15
C ARG A 105 -27.11 -7.75 -5.47
N HIS A 106 -27.15 -8.91 -6.13
CA HIS A 106 -26.48 -9.09 -7.42
C HIS A 106 -27.17 -8.22 -8.47
N PRO A 107 -26.44 -7.35 -9.20
CA PRO A 107 -27.06 -6.35 -10.07
C PRO A 107 -27.88 -6.95 -11.22
N ILE A 108 -27.52 -8.15 -11.67
CA ILE A 108 -28.21 -8.84 -12.79
C ILE A 108 -29.20 -9.89 -12.28
N LEU A 109 -28.80 -10.69 -11.31
CA LEU A 109 -29.55 -11.89 -10.88
C LEU A 109 -30.49 -11.61 -9.70
N GLY A 110 -30.48 -10.43 -9.11
CA GLY A 110 -31.42 -9.97 -8.10
C GLY A 110 -31.31 -10.63 -6.71
N TYR A 111 -30.58 -11.72 -6.54
CA TYR A 111 -30.40 -12.37 -5.24
C TYR A 111 -29.23 -11.77 -4.45
N THR A 112 -29.24 -11.94 -3.14
CA THR A 112 -28.17 -11.47 -2.26
C THR A 112 -26.99 -12.42 -2.33
N ARG A 113 -25.82 -11.90 -2.70
CA ARG A 113 -24.57 -12.64 -2.77
C ARG A 113 -23.47 -11.95 -1.95
N MET A 114 -22.61 -12.78 -1.33
CA MET A 114 -21.42 -12.29 -0.65
C MET A 114 -20.37 -11.83 -1.66
N HIS A 115 -20.01 -10.55 -1.63
CA HIS A 115 -18.87 -10.01 -2.35
C HIS A 115 -17.61 -10.20 -1.50
N LYS A 116 -16.68 -11.04 -1.98
CA LYS A 116 -15.49 -11.48 -1.24
C LYS A 116 -14.27 -10.60 -1.49
N GLY A 117 -14.45 -9.40 -2.04
CA GLY A 117 -13.37 -8.48 -2.38
C GLY A 117 -13.80 -7.02 -2.39
N LEU A 118 -12.88 -6.16 -2.80
CA LEU A 118 -13.12 -4.76 -3.11
C LEU A 118 -13.06 -4.59 -4.63
N ASP A 119 -14.03 -3.88 -5.20
CA ASP A 119 -13.98 -3.51 -6.61
C ASP A 119 -13.44 -2.08 -6.75
N PHE A 120 -12.37 -1.95 -7.49
CA PHE A 120 -11.76 -0.66 -7.85
C PHE A 120 -12.15 -0.29 -9.28
N ALA A 121 -12.81 0.85 -9.45
CA ALA A 121 -13.07 1.41 -10.77
C ALA A 121 -11.86 2.20 -11.24
N ALA A 122 -11.21 1.72 -12.29
CA ALA A 122 -10.05 2.34 -12.90
C ALA A 122 -10.13 2.23 -14.44
N ARG A 123 -9.37 3.07 -15.15
CA ARG A 123 -9.27 2.96 -16.61
C ARG A 123 -8.58 1.66 -16.98
N ARG A 124 -8.97 1.10 -18.14
CA ARG A 124 -8.32 -0.11 -18.67
C ARG A 124 -6.83 0.14 -18.87
N GLY A 125 -5.99 -0.74 -18.35
CA GLY A 125 -4.54 -0.63 -18.42
C GLY A 125 -3.88 0.07 -17.23
N THR A 126 -4.66 0.60 -16.28
CA THR A 126 -4.10 1.13 -15.02
C THR A 126 -3.28 0.03 -14.32
N PRO A 127 -2.05 0.33 -13.89
CA PRO A 127 -1.22 -0.61 -13.16
C PRO A 127 -1.91 -1.06 -11.86
N VAL A 128 -1.79 -2.36 -11.57
CA VAL A 128 -2.20 -2.96 -10.30
C VAL A 128 -0.95 -3.57 -9.68
N TYR A 129 -0.62 -3.12 -8.49
CA TYR A 129 0.58 -3.54 -7.77
C TYR A 129 0.30 -4.73 -6.86
N ALA A 130 1.33 -5.50 -6.57
CA ALA A 130 1.26 -6.47 -5.49
C ALA A 130 1.03 -5.73 -4.16
N ALA A 131 0.10 -6.20 -3.35
CA ALA A 131 -0.17 -5.58 -2.04
C ALA A 131 0.98 -5.76 -1.03
N GLY A 132 1.95 -6.59 -1.33
CA GLY A 132 3.15 -6.82 -0.55
C GLY A 132 4.06 -7.82 -1.24
N ASP A 133 5.24 -8.03 -0.68
CA ASP A 133 6.18 -9.05 -1.13
C ASP A 133 5.56 -10.45 -1.04
N GLY A 134 5.87 -11.32 -1.98
CA GLY A 134 5.31 -12.66 -1.99
C GLY A 134 5.63 -13.46 -3.26
N PHE A 135 5.06 -14.66 -3.34
CA PHE A 135 5.21 -15.55 -4.45
C PHE A 135 3.92 -15.65 -5.25
N VAL A 136 4.04 -15.66 -6.59
CA VAL A 136 2.91 -15.93 -7.48
C VAL A 136 2.50 -17.41 -7.32
N GLU A 137 1.36 -17.63 -6.68
CA GLU A 137 0.81 -18.98 -6.48
C GLU A 137 -0.06 -19.40 -7.69
N TYR A 138 -0.64 -18.43 -8.37
CA TYR A 138 -1.45 -18.66 -9.55
C TYR A 138 -1.48 -17.42 -10.45
N ALA A 139 -1.30 -17.61 -11.74
CA ALA A 139 -1.53 -16.58 -12.76
C ALA A 139 -2.18 -17.26 -13.99
N GLY A 140 -3.41 -16.89 -14.33
CA GLY A 140 -4.15 -17.50 -15.42
C GLY A 140 -5.60 -17.07 -15.49
N ARG A 141 -6.38 -17.62 -16.42
CA ARG A 141 -7.82 -17.42 -16.47
C ARG A 141 -8.54 -18.27 -15.44
N LYS A 142 -9.50 -17.68 -14.70
CA LYS A 142 -10.24 -18.36 -13.63
C LYS A 142 -11.72 -18.02 -13.70
N GLY A 143 -12.48 -18.72 -14.52
CA GLY A 143 -13.92 -18.58 -14.64
C GLY A 143 -14.36 -17.11 -14.78
N SER A 144 -15.35 -16.69 -14.00
CA SER A 144 -15.89 -15.32 -14.00
C SER A 144 -14.91 -14.24 -13.55
N TYR A 145 -13.78 -14.60 -12.91
CA TYR A 145 -12.73 -13.66 -12.54
C TYR A 145 -11.86 -13.21 -13.73
N GLY A 146 -11.99 -13.82 -14.89
CA GLY A 146 -11.20 -13.49 -16.08
C GLY A 146 -9.71 -13.77 -15.86
N LYS A 147 -8.83 -12.85 -16.28
CA LYS A 147 -7.40 -12.92 -15.95
C LYS A 147 -7.21 -12.63 -14.49
N TYR A 148 -6.60 -13.56 -13.79
CA TYR A 148 -6.54 -13.61 -12.34
C TYR A 148 -5.11 -13.94 -11.87
N ILE A 149 -4.66 -13.24 -10.82
CA ILE A 149 -3.40 -13.52 -10.14
C ILE A 149 -3.71 -13.77 -8.66
N ARG A 150 -3.04 -14.75 -8.05
CA ARG A 150 -3.03 -14.94 -6.61
C ARG A 150 -1.61 -14.98 -6.10
N LEU A 151 -1.34 -14.14 -5.09
CA LEU A 151 -0.07 -14.07 -4.41
C LEU A 151 -0.19 -14.68 -3.01
N ARG A 152 0.83 -15.39 -2.59
CA ARG A 152 1.06 -15.83 -1.22
C ARG A 152 2.16 -14.96 -0.62
N HIS A 153 1.85 -14.18 0.41
CA HIS A 153 2.78 -13.24 1.05
C HIS A 153 3.60 -13.93 2.15
N ASN A 154 2.90 -14.60 3.06
CA ASN A 154 3.50 -15.45 4.09
C ASN A 154 2.56 -16.61 4.41
N GLY A 155 2.86 -17.38 5.45
CA GLY A 155 2.11 -18.61 5.75
C GLY A 155 0.58 -18.45 5.85
N SER A 156 0.09 -17.27 6.18
CA SER A 156 -1.33 -17.02 6.45
C SER A 156 -2.03 -16.08 5.47
N PHE A 157 -1.29 -15.22 4.76
CA PHE A 157 -1.88 -14.16 3.95
C PHE A 157 -1.71 -14.41 2.45
N LYS A 158 -2.84 -14.29 1.74
CA LYS A 158 -2.90 -14.34 0.27
C LYS A 158 -3.72 -13.17 -0.24
N THR A 159 -3.29 -12.55 -1.33
CA THR A 159 -4.08 -11.58 -2.08
C THR A 159 -4.44 -12.11 -3.46
N ALA A 160 -5.53 -11.59 -4.01
CA ALA A 160 -6.01 -11.99 -5.31
C ALA A 160 -6.45 -10.77 -6.12
N TYR A 161 -6.12 -10.78 -7.40
CA TYR A 161 -6.39 -9.72 -8.35
C TYR A 161 -7.13 -10.31 -9.55
N ALA A 162 -8.32 -9.79 -9.81
CA ALA A 162 -9.21 -10.29 -10.86
C ALA A 162 -9.42 -9.25 -11.96
N HIS A 163 -9.99 -9.68 -13.08
CA HIS A 163 -10.33 -8.83 -14.22
C HIS A 163 -9.13 -8.07 -14.81
N MET A 164 -7.93 -8.63 -14.70
CA MET A 164 -6.71 -8.01 -15.20
C MET A 164 -6.74 -7.86 -16.72
N HIS A 165 -6.28 -6.70 -17.22
CA HIS A 165 -6.17 -6.50 -18.67
C HIS A 165 -5.05 -7.36 -19.26
N ARG A 166 -3.88 -7.38 -18.62
CA ARG A 166 -2.72 -8.20 -18.97
C ARG A 166 -1.90 -8.50 -17.73
N TYR A 167 -1.06 -9.51 -17.81
CA TYR A 167 -0.02 -9.75 -16.80
C TYR A 167 1.20 -8.89 -17.13
N ALA A 168 1.91 -8.39 -16.10
CA ALA A 168 3.25 -7.85 -16.27
C ALA A 168 4.22 -8.99 -16.63
N ARG A 169 5.23 -8.65 -17.40
CA ARG A 169 6.37 -9.54 -17.70
C ARG A 169 7.46 -9.32 -16.68
#